data_1e7b024fde70dc8c70014654ebfddbb5
#
_entry.id   1e7b024fde70dc8c70014654ebfddbb5
#
_cell.length_a   1.000
_cell.length_b   1.000
_cell.length_c   1.000
_cell.angle_alpha   90.00
_cell.angle_beta   90.00
_cell.angle_gamma   90.00
#
_symmetry.space_group_name_H-M   'P 1'
#
loop_
_entity.id
_entity.type
_entity.pdbx_description
1 polymer ?
#
loop_
_entity_poly.entity_id
_entity_poly.type
_entity_poly.pdbx_seq_one_letter_code
_entity_poly.pdbx_strand_id
1 'polypeptide(L)'
;MDNYTNEGETRDSSERNEPSRKYTIPVAIIIAGALIAGSLYFANNTTSPATLGTETERRVPAPSADDHILGNPDAKIVIVEYSDFECPFCKEYHAVLHTIIDEYGASGDVAWIYRHFPITQLHSKAAKEAEATECAAELGGNQGFWDYADRLFEVTPSNNGLNLNQLATIASDVGLDPVALQSCVDSGRYTEKVQSQFDEVIAAGGRGTPHNVIFVGDQQAPIEGSQPIEAMRRVIETLLNDSGDTTVPVVPN
;
A
#
# COMPACT_ATOMS: atom_id res chain seq x y z
N MET A 1 -6.88 -2.65 92.68
CA MET A 1 -5.78 -1.97 93.36
C MET A 1 -5.13 -1.17 92.27
N ASP A 2 -5.63 0.03 92.05
CA ASP A 2 -5.07 1.30 92.53
C ASP A 2 -3.75 1.57 91.82
N ASN A 3 -3.46 2.59 91.06
CA ASN A 3 -3.70 3.99 91.45
C ASN A 3 -3.54 4.91 90.20
N TYR A 4 -4.34 5.93 90.18
CA TYR A 4 -4.24 7.23 89.52
C TYR A 4 -2.87 7.90 89.66
N THR A 5 -2.38 8.60 88.61
CA THR A 5 -1.98 9.99 88.80
C THR A 5 -2.03 10.74 87.43
N ASN A 6 -2.73 11.82 87.53
CA ASN A 6 -2.95 12.95 86.61
C ASN A 6 -1.87 13.99 86.85
N GLU A 7 -1.38 14.59 85.74
CA GLU A 7 -0.75 15.93 85.65
C GLU A 7 -0.16 16.04 84.23
N GLY A 8 -0.35 17.06 83.43
CA GLY A 8 -0.74 18.45 83.66
C GLY A 8 -0.59 19.09 82.29
N GLU A 9 -1.54 19.84 81.97
CA GLU A 9 -1.78 20.64 80.78
C GLU A 9 -0.76 21.77 80.66
N THR A 10 -0.06 21.96 79.57
CA THR A 10 0.44 23.27 79.13
C THR A 10 0.13 23.45 77.65
N ARG A 11 -0.86 24.29 77.37
CA ARG A 11 -1.15 24.86 76.08
C ARG A 11 -0.03 25.85 75.70
N ASP A 12 0.69 25.57 74.62
CA ASP A 12 1.44 26.59 73.96
C ASP A 12 0.66 26.99 72.67
N SER A 13 0.09 28.19 72.72
CA SER A 13 -0.57 28.86 71.64
C SER A 13 0.47 29.60 70.77
N SER A 14 1.03 28.94 69.81
CA SER A 14 1.73 29.65 68.71
C SER A 14 0.75 29.89 67.55
N GLU A 15 0.20 31.10 67.50
CA GLU A 15 -0.52 31.64 66.34
C GLU A 15 0.35 31.52 65.08
N ARG A 16 0.04 30.55 64.20
CA ARG A 16 0.53 30.55 62.83
C ARG A 16 -0.35 31.51 62.02
N ASN A 17 0.23 32.67 61.70
CA ASN A 17 -0.29 33.60 60.72
C ASN A 17 -0.41 32.87 59.34
N GLU A 18 -1.61 32.40 58.97
CA GLU A 18 -1.90 31.96 57.62
C GLU A 18 -2.06 33.18 56.71
N PRO A 19 -1.25 33.34 55.65
CA PRO A 19 -1.49 34.38 54.67
C PRO A 19 -2.81 34.08 53.92
N SER A 20 -3.64 35.08 53.81
CA SER A 20 -5.02 35.04 53.31
C SER A 20 -5.12 34.32 51.94
N ARG A 21 -5.72 33.13 51.96
CA ARG A 21 -5.97 32.22 50.84
C ARG A 21 -7.01 32.72 49.82
N LYS A 22 -7.37 34.00 49.84
CA LYS A 22 -8.49 34.56 49.06
C LYS A 22 -8.11 34.96 47.63
N TYR A 23 -6.83 35.00 47.26
CA TYR A 23 -6.38 35.50 45.95
C TYR A 23 -5.51 34.49 45.15
N THR A 24 -5.15 33.35 45.71
CA THR A 24 -4.25 32.39 45.06
C THR A 24 -4.96 31.55 44.00
N ILE A 25 -6.24 31.26 44.15
CA ILE A 25 -7.01 30.45 43.18
C ILE A 25 -7.32 31.23 41.89
N PRO A 26 -7.80 32.50 41.91
CA PRO A 26 -8.08 33.22 40.69
C PRO A 26 -6.80 33.57 39.90
N VAL A 27 -5.68 33.82 40.56
CA VAL A 27 -4.39 34.07 39.89
C VAL A 27 -3.87 32.81 39.17
N ALA A 28 -3.98 31.65 39.81
CA ALA A 28 -3.59 30.37 39.18
C ALA A 28 -4.44 30.05 37.95
N ILE A 29 -5.73 30.35 37.97
CA ILE A 29 -6.63 30.14 36.82
C ILE A 29 -6.28 31.10 35.67
N ILE A 30 -5.94 32.36 35.95
CA ILE A 30 -5.54 33.33 34.94
C ILE A 30 -4.21 32.93 34.30
N ILE A 31 -3.23 32.48 35.09
CA ILE A 31 -1.94 32.00 34.56
C ILE A 31 -2.13 30.74 33.69
N ALA A 32 -2.92 29.77 34.13
CA ALA A 32 -3.23 28.57 33.36
C ALA A 32 -3.97 28.91 32.04
N GLY A 33 -4.95 29.83 32.11
CA GLY A 33 -5.65 30.31 30.92
C GLY A 33 -4.73 31.03 29.92
N ALA A 34 -3.80 31.87 30.41
CA ALA A 34 -2.82 32.56 29.56
C ALA A 34 -1.82 31.61 28.92
N LEU A 35 -1.39 30.55 29.62
CA LEU A 35 -0.51 29.52 29.08
C LEU A 35 -1.21 28.68 28.00
N ILE A 36 -2.48 28.33 28.18
CA ILE A 36 -3.28 27.59 27.18
C ILE A 36 -3.53 28.49 25.97
N ALA A 37 -3.96 29.73 26.16
CA ALA A 37 -4.18 30.68 25.06
C ALA A 37 -2.87 31.00 24.31
N GLY A 38 -1.75 31.16 25.05
CA GLY A 38 -0.44 31.34 24.48
C GLY A 38 0.03 30.14 23.66
N SER A 39 -0.18 28.92 24.16
CA SER A 39 0.20 27.71 23.43
C SER A 39 -0.64 27.52 22.17
N LEU A 40 -1.95 27.80 22.21
CA LEU A 40 -2.83 27.77 21.04
C LEU A 40 -2.48 28.90 20.04
N TYR A 41 -2.13 30.10 20.51
CA TYR A 41 -1.70 31.19 19.66
C TYR A 41 -0.35 30.88 18.96
N PHE A 42 0.62 30.33 19.70
CA PHE A 42 1.88 29.88 19.13
C PHE A 42 1.69 28.66 18.20
N ALA A 43 0.87 27.68 18.58
CA ALA A 43 0.56 26.54 17.72
C ALA A 43 -0.11 26.96 16.40
N ASN A 44 -0.97 27.97 16.41
CA ASN A 44 -1.59 28.50 15.19
C ASN A 44 -0.67 29.44 14.37
N ASN A 45 0.31 30.10 15.00
CA ASN A 45 1.24 31.00 14.30
C ASN A 45 2.58 30.35 13.96
N THR A 46 2.90 29.17 14.48
CA THR A 46 4.00 28.31 14.04
C THR A 46 3.47 27.18 13.16
N THR A 47 2.51 27.44 12.29
CA THR A 47 2.42 26.62 11.09
C THR A 47 3.69 26.92 10.31
N SER A 48 4.76 26.18 10.60
CA SER A 48 5.66 25.76 9.52
C SER A 48 4.69 25.27 8.43
N PRO A 49 4.80 25.73 7.18
CA PRO A 49 4.11 25.06 6.13
C PRO A 49 4.52 23.59 6.31
N ALA A 50 3.58 22.72 6.71
CA ALA A 50 3.72 21.33 6.41
C ALA A 50 4.07 21.38 4.92
N THR A 51 5.29 21.01 4.59
CA THR A 51 5.67 20.76 3.22
C THR A 51 4.65 19.69 2.86
N LEU A 52 3.56 20.11 2.19
CA LEU A 52 2.73 19.22 1.39
C LEU A 52 3.78 18.58 0.50
N GLY A 53 4.19 17.34 0.85
CA GLY A 53 4.98 16.54 -0.05
C GLY A 53 4.27 16.71 -1.38
N THR A 54 4.97 17.26 -2.34
CA THR A 54 4.39 17.58 -3.64
C THR A 54 3.64 16.34 -4.08
N GLU A 55 2.42 16.47 -4.63
CA GLU A 55 1.64 15.32 -5.15
C GLU A 55 2.49 14.39 -6.03
N THR A 56 3.57 14.91 -6.58
CA THR A 56 4.62 14.19 -7.32
C THR A 56 5.27 13.05 -6.51
N GLU A 57 5.39 13.14 -5.17
CA GLU A 57 6.03 12.12 -4.33
C GLU A 57 5.15 10.89 -4.05
N ARG A 58 3.85 10.96 -4.36
CA ARG A 58 2.90 9.85 -4.18
C ARG A 58 2.45 9.22 -5.49
N ARG A 59 3.20 9.46 -6.56
CA ARG A 59 2.86 8.94 -7.88
C ARG A 59 3.76 7.76 -8.22
N VAL A 60 3.14 6.73 -8.78
CA VAL A 60 3.91 5.64 -9.43
C VAL A 60 4.33 6.07 -10.84
N PRO A 61 5.42 5.51 -11.39
CA PRO A 61 5.81 5.75 -12.76
C PRO A 61 4.68 5.43 -13.75
N ALA A 62 4.53 6.27 -14.77
CA ALA A 62 3.57 6.02 -15.84
C ALA A 62 3.85 4.69 -16.55
N PRO A 63 2.84 4.07 -17.18
CA PRO A 63 3.03 2.92 -18.05
C PRO A 63 4.13 3.13 -19.07
N SER A 64 4.92 2.10 -19.31
CA SER A 64 6.08 2.12 -20.19
C SER A 64 6.18 0.87 -21.06
N ALA A 65 7.11 0.86 -22.02
CA ALA A 65 7.36 -0.31 -22.86
C ALA A 65 8.01 -1.49 -22.10
N ASP A 66 8.52 -1.26 -20.89
CA ASP A 66 9.13 -2.29 -20.03
C ASP A 66 8.10 -3.01 -19.16
N ASP A 67 6.85 -2.54 -19.18
CA ASP A 67 5.76 -3.15 -18.43
C ASP A 67 5.15 -4.37 -19.16
N HIS A 68 4.68 -5.31 -18.36
CA HIS A 68 3.90 -6.45 -18.86
C HIS A 68 2.43 -6.06 -18.93
N ILE A 69 1.92 -5.85 -20.16
CA ILE A 69 0.59 -5.35 -20.40
C ILE A 69 -0.33 -6.42 -21.01
N LEU A 70 -1.53 -6.56 -20.46
CA LEU A 70 -2.62 -7.33 -21.03
C LEU A 70 -3.70 -6.38 -21.52
N GLY A 71 -4.07 -6.48 -22.80
CA GLY A 71 -4.99 -5.58 -23.48
C GLY A 71 -4.27 -4.63 -24.44
N ASN A 72 -4.96 -3.52 -24.78
CA ASN A 72 -4.43 -2.53 -25.70
C ASN A 72 -3.49 -1.54 -24.98
N PRO A 73 -2.22 -1.40 -25.40
CA PRO A 73 -1.31 -0.42 -24.78
C PRO A 73 -1.79 1.04 -24.88
N ASP A 74 -2.65 1.34 -25.85
CA ASP A 74 -3.25 2.66 -26.05
C ASP A 74 -4.65 2.78 -25.40
N ALA A 75 -4.99 1.91 -24.45
CA ALA A 75 -6.27 1.92 -23.76
C ALA A 75 -6.51 3.24 -23.03
N LYS A 76 -7.78 3.67 -22.99
CA LYS A 76 -8.17 4.90 -22.26
C LYS A 76 -7.94 4.80 -20.77
N ILE A 77 -8.11 3.58 -20.23
CA ILE A 77 -7.95 3.26 -18.81
C ILE A 77 -6.87 2.19 -18.70
N VAL A 78 -5.83 2.46 -17.94
CA VAL A 78 -4.79 1.46 -17.64
C VAL A 78 -4.80 1.19 -16.14
N ILE A 79 -5.01 -0.06 -15.77
CA ILE A 79 -4.94 -0.54 -14.39
C ILE A 79 -3.53 -1.06 -14.16
N VAL A 80 -2.75 -0.40 -13.30
CA VAL A 80 -1.44 -0.89 -12.86
C VAL A 80 -1.62 -1.57 -11.52
N GLU A 81 -1.46 -2.89 -11.48
CA GLU A 81 -1.52 -3.68 -10.26
C GLU A 81 -0.11 -3.97 -9.76
N TYR A 82 0.17 -3.60 -8.50
CA TYR A 82 1.34 -4.05 -7.76
C TYR A 82 0.94 -5.27 -6.92
N SER A 83 1.51 -6.40 -7.24
CA SER A 83 1.03 -7.71 -6.82
C SER A 83 2.14 -8.60 -6.24
N ASP A 84 1.72 -9.62 -5.49
CA ASP A 84 2.58 -10.59 -4.81
C ASP A 84 2.03 -12.00 -5.08
N PHE A 85 2.81 -12.88 -5.68
CA PHE A 85 2.38 -14.22 -6.07
C PHE A 85 2.00 -15.13 -4.89
N GLU A 86 2.52 -14.86 -3.70
CA GLU A 86 2.19 -15.60 -2.49
C GLU A 86 1.02 -14.98 -1.69
N CYS A 87 0.49 -13.81 -2.12
CA CYS A 87 -0.64 -13.17 -1.48
C CYS A 87 -1.97 -13.81 -1.94
N PRO A 88 -2.80 -14.34 -1.03
CA PRO A 88 -4.08 -14.95 -1.39
C PRO A 88 -5.06 -13.94 -2.00
N PHE A 89 -5.02 -12.68 -1.54
CA PHE A 89 -5.87 -11.63 -2.10
C PHE A 89 -5.46 -11.23 -3.52
N CYS A 90 -4.15 -11.29 -3.86
CA CYS A 90 -3.68 -11.09 -5.23
C CYS A 90 -4.15 -12.22 -6.13
N LYS A 91 -4.07 -13.47 -5.67
CA LYS A 91 -4.56 -14.63 -6.41
C LYS A 91 -6.06 -14.50 -6.76
N GLU A 92 -6.88 -14.09 -5.80
CA GLU A 92 -8.31 -13.86 -6.04
C GLU A 92 -8.55 -12.69 -7.00
N TYR A 93 -7.79 -11.60 -6.81
CA TYR A 93 -7.94 -10.39 -7.61
C TYR A 93 -7.46 -10.56 -9.06
N HIS A 94 -6.46 -11.40 -9.28
CA HIS A 94 -6.00 -11.79 -10.61
C HIS A 94 -7.15 -12.31 -11.49
N ALA A 95 -8.00 -13.18 -10.94
CA ALA A 95 -9.19 -13.67 -11.64
C ALA A 95 -10.24 -12.55 -11.92
N VAL A 96 -10.36 -11.59 -11.00
CA VAL A 96 -11.24 -10.42 -11.20
C VAL A 96 -10.72 -9.57 -12.36
N LEU A 97 -9.41 -9.29 -12.41
CA LEU A 97 -8.83 -8.46 -13.47
C LEU A 97 -8.87 -9.17 -14.83
N HIS A 98 -8.67 -10.48 -14.90
CA HIS A 98 -8.92 -11.23 -16.14
C HIS A 98 -10.34 -11.03 -16.65
N THR A 99 -11.33 -11.13 -15.75
CA THR A 99 -12.73 -10.89 -16.14
C THR A 99 -12.97 -9.46 -16.65
N ILE A 100 -12.32 -8.47 -16.03
CA ILE A 100 -12.39 -7.07 -16.49
C ILE A 100 -11.76 -6.93 -17.88
N ILE A 101 -10.62 -7.57 -18.13
CA ILE A 101 -9.98 -7.54 -19.46
C ILE A 101 -10.82 -8.28 -20.51
N ASP A 102 -11.46 -9.38 -20.17
CA ASP A 102 -12.37 -10.08 -21.06
C ASP A 102 -13.58 -9.21 -21.46
N GLU A 103 -14.09 -8.39 -20.53
CA GLU A 103 -15.26 -7.54 -20.76
C GLU A 103 -14.92 -6.24 -21.51
N TYR A 104 -13.81 -5.57 -21.19
CA TYR A 104 -13.48 -4.22 -21.67
C TYR A 104 -12.21 -4.17 -22.53
N GLY A 105 -11.36 -5.19 -22.51
CA GLY A 105 -10.11 -5.21 -23.25
C GLY A 105 -10.31 -5.36 -24.76
N ALA A 106 -11.32 -6.12 -25.18
CA ALA A 106 -11.61 -6.33 -26.61
C ALA A 106 -12.05 -5.03 -27.33
N SER A 107 -12.70 -4.10 -26.61
CA SER A 107 -13.04 -2.77 -27.17
C SER A 107 -11.82 -1.83 -27.20
N GLY A 108 -10.71 -2.20 -26.53
CA GLY A 108 -9.53 -1.36 -26.37
C GLY A 108 -9.69 -0.28 -25.31
N ASP A 109 -10.72 -0.32 -24.49
CA ASP A 109 -11.00 0.72 -23.47
C ASP A 109 -10.18 0.53 -22.20
N VAL A 110 -9.86 -0.72 -21.84
CA VAL A 110 -9.10 -1.07 -20.62
C VAL A 110 -7.91 -1.95 -20.93
N ALA A 111 -6.80 -1.66 -20.28
CA ALA A 111 -5.62 -2.52 -20.22
C ALA A 111 -5.19 -2.73 -18.76
N TRP A 112 -4.47 -3.82 -18.53
CA TRP A 112 -3.92 -4.18 -17.23
C TRP A 112 -2.42 -4.39 -17.32
N ILE A 113 -1.68 -3.76 -16.40
CA ILE A 113 -0.25 -3.90 -16.19
C ILE A 113 -0.01 -4.57 -14.85
N TYR A 114 0.84 -5.59 -14.85
CA TYR A 114 1.34 -6.24 -13.65
C TYR A 114 2.71 -5.67 -13.27
N ARG A 115 2.87 -5.24 -12.00
CA ARG A 115 4.15 -4.87 -11.40
C ARG A 115 4.37 -5.63 -10.09
N HIS A 116 5.63 -5.88 -9.75
CA HIS A 116 5.99 -6.69 -8.60
C HIS A 116 5.97 -5.89 -7.30
N PHE A 117 5.32 -6.47 -6.28
CA PHE A 117 5.33 -5.97 -4.92
C PHE A 117 5.49 -7.12 -3.91
N PRO A 118 6.59 -7.91 -3.95
CA PRO A 118 6.79 -9.04 -3.06
C PRO A 118 7.00 -8.56 -1.63
N ILE A 119 6.05 -8.84 -0.74
CA ILE A 119 6.16 -8.49 0.70
C ILE A 119 6.96 -9.58 1.42
N THR A 120 8.28 -9.57 1.23
CA THR A 120 9.18 -10.65 1.67
C THR A 120 9.16 -10.92 3.17
N GLN A 121 8.72 -9.95 3.99
CA GLN A 121 8.52 -10.12 5.43
C GLN A 121 7.39 -11.11 5.77
N LEU A 122 6.40 -11.23 4.89
CA LEU A 122 5.26 -12.17 4.99
C LEU A 122 5.46 -13.37 4.07
N HIS A 123 5.97 -13.12 2.88
CA HIS A 123 6.04 -14.04 1.75
C HIS A 123 7.50 -14.19 1.29
N SER A 124 8.29 -14.95 2.02
CA SER A 124 9.74 -15.07 1.79
C SER A 124 10.13 -15.63 0.41
N LYS A 125 9.20 -16.25 -0.30
CA LYS A 125 9.42 -16.84 -1.63
C LYS A 125 9.00 -15.91 -2.78
N ALA A 126 8.13 -14.92 -2.51
CA ALA A 126 7.51 -14.08 -3.51
C ALA A 126 8.50 -13.34 -4.43
N ALA A 127 9.66 -12.91 -3.90
CA ALA A 127 10.69 -12.27 -4.72
C ALA A 127 11.25 -13.22 -5.79
N LYS A 128 11.47 -14.51 -5.45
CA LYS A 128 11.95 -15.50 -6.43
C LYS A 128 10.88 -15.88 -7.45
N GLU A 129 9.63 -15.89 -7.05
CA GLU A 129 8.50 -16.10 -7.96
C GLU A 129 8.35 -14.93 -8.92
N ALA A 130 8.52 -13.69 -8.44
CA ALA A 130 8.56 -12.49 -9.27
C ALA A 130 9.74 -12.52 -10.28
N GLU A 131 10.94 -12.88 -9.83
CA GLU A 131 12.08 -13.05 -10.74
C GLU A 131 11.82 -14.14 -11.83
N ALA A 132 11.11 -15.21 -11.47
CA ALA A 132 10.78 -16.28 -12.41
C ALA A 132 9.80 -15.81 -13.50
N THR A 133 8.83 -14.95 -13.18
CA THR A 133 7.93 -14.38 -14.20
C THR A 133 8.66 -13.44 -15.15
N GLU A 134 9.64 -12.67 -14.67
CA GLU A 134 10.51 -11.87 -15.53
C GLU A 134 11.40 -12.76 -16.43
N CYS A 135 11.90 -13.88 -15.91
CA CYS A 135 12.62 -14.87 -16.73
C CYS A 135 11.70 -15.49 -17.79
N ALA A 136 10.43 -15.71 -17.47
CA ALA A 136 9.44 -16.19 -18.44
C ALA A 136 9.19 -15.14 -19.53
N ALA A 137 9.18 -13.86 -19.17
CA ALA A 137 9.11 -12.75 -20.14
C ALA A 137 10.34 -12.71 -21.07
N GLU A 138 11.54 -12.97 -20.55
CA GLU A 138 12.77 -13.04 -21.37
C GLU A 138 12.69 -14.17 -22.42
N LEU A 139 12.09 -15.30 -22.05
CA LEU A 139 11.99 -16.48 -22.90
C LEU A 139 10.82 -16.43 -23.88
N GLY A 140 9.71 -15.85 -23.51
CA GLY A 140 8.45 -15.88 -24.28
C GLY A 140 7.83 -14.52 -24.57
N GLY A 141 8.53 -13.42 -24.27
CA GLY A 141 7.99 -12.07 -24.40
C GLY A 141 6.85 -11.79 -23.43
N ASN A 142 6.04 -10.79 -23.74
CA ASN A 142 4.89 -10.42 -22.92
C ASN A 142 3.89 -11.58 -22.72
N GLN A 143 3.67 -12.39 -23.73
CA GLN A 143 2.82 -13.57 -23.63
C GLN A 143 3.41 -14.60 -22.67
N GLY A 144 4.72 -14.86 -22.73
CA GLY A 144 5.40 -15.77 -21.80
C GLY A 144 5.29 -15.31 -20.35
N PHE A 145 5.32 -13.98 -20.07
CA PHE A 145 5.06 -13.44 -18.75
C PHE A 145 3.66 -13.82 -18.27
N TRP A 146 2.62 -13.51 -19.06
CA TRP A 146 1.22 -13.71 -18.65
C TRP A 146 0.87 -15.19 -18.52
N ASP A 147 1.26 -16.05 -19.47
CA ASP A 147 1.03 -17.49 -19.38
C ASP A 147 1.68 -18.09 -18.12
N TYR A 148 2.89 -17.62 -17.79
CA TYR A 148 3.60 -18.08 -16.59
C TYR A 148 2.97 -17.54 -15.31
N ALA A 149 2.60 -16.26 -15.27
CA ALA A 149 1.95 -15.62 -14.12
C ALA A 149 0.60 -16.28 -13.81
N ASP A 150 -0.22 -16.53 -14.84
CA ASP A 150 -1.49 -17.21 -14.72
C ASP A 150 -1.32 -18.62 -14.14
N ARG A 151 -0.35 -19.37 -14.69
CA ARG A 151 -0.07 -20.73 -14.21
C ARG A 151 0.47 -20.73 -12.78
N LEU A 152 1.32 -19.78 -12.45
CA LEU A 152 1.87 -19.61 -11.11
C LEU A 152 0.76 -19.32 -10.10
N PHE A 153 -0.15 -18.37 -10.38
CA PHE A 153 -1.31 -18.12 -9.53
C PHE A 153 -2.27 -19.31 -9.44
N GLU A 154 -2.44 -20.07 -10.52
CA GLU A 154 -3.29 -21.28 -10.49
C GLU A 154 -2.75 -22.30 -9.49
N VAL A 155 -1.44 -22.59 -9.50
CA VAL A 155 -0.84 -23.70 -8.74
C VAL A 155 -0.37 -23.31 -7.35
N THR A 156 -0.08 -22.01 -7.08
CA THR A 156 0.40 -21.59 -5.76
C THR A 156 -0.67 -21.81 -4.68
N PRO A 157 -0.32 -22.47 -3.55
CA PRO A 157 -1.18 -22.51 -2.37
C PRO A 157 -1.22 -21.19 -1.61
N SER A 158 -0.44 -20.17 -2.05
CA SER A 158 -0.19 -18.91 -1.34
C SER A 158 0.53 -19.07 0.01
N ASN A 159 0.85 -17.97 0.68
CA ASN A 159 1.45 -17.93 2.02
C ASN A 159 2.70 -18.79 2.18
N ASN A 160 3.65 -18.67 1.24
CA ASN A 160 4.88 -19.47 1.15
C ASN A 160 4.64 -20.97 0.89
N GLY A 161 3.48 -21.33 0.36
CA GLY A 161 3.10 -22.71 0.12
C GLY A 161 3.77 -23.33 -1.10
N LEU A 162 4.14 -22.53 -2.11
CA LEU A 162 4.78 -23.06 -3.32
C LEU A 162 6.20 -23.57 -3.02
N ASN A 163 6.54 -24.73 -3.57
CA ASN A 163 7.91 -25.19 -3.58
C ASN A 163 8.63 -24.57 -4.78
N LEU A 164 9.68 -23.78 -4.54
CA LEU A 164 10.44 -23.09 -5.61
C LEU A 164 11.03 -24.05 -6.66
N ASN A 165 11.21 -25.32 -6.34
CA ASN A 165 11.62 -26.32 -7.34
C ASN A 165 10.53 -26.54 -8.43
N GLN A 166 9.31 -26.07 -8.22
CA GLN A 166 8.22 -26.15 -9.20
C GLN A 166 8.30 -25.05 -10.27
N LEU A 167 9.12 -23.99 -10.08
CA LEU A 167 9.23 -22.89 -11.03
C LEU A 167 9.60 -23.37 -12.44
N ALA A 168 10.56 -24.31 -12.54
CA ALA A 168 10.91 -24.94 -13.82
C ALA A 168 9.78 -25.80 -14.41
N THR A 169 8.98 -26.47 -13.55
CA THR A 169 7.83 -27.23 -14.00
C THR A 169 6.74 -26.32 -14.56
N ILE A 170 6.48 -25.19 -13.91
CA ILE A 170 5.53 -24.17 -14.37
C ILE A 170 5.95 -23.65 -15.77
N ALA A 171 7.25 -23.42 -16.00
CA ALA A 171 7.75 -23.05 -17.32
C ALA A 171 7.40 -24.12 -18.39
N SER A 172 7.63 -25.39 -18.06
CA SER A 172 7.26 -26.50 -18.96
C SER A 172 5.75 -26.54 -19.25
N ASP A 173 4.92 -26.30 -18.23
CA ASP A 173 3.46 -26.32 -18.34
C ASP A 173 2.96 -25.28 -19.36
N VAL A 174 3.68 -24.16 -19.51
CA VAL A 174 3.34 -23.07 -20.43
C VAL A 174 4.22 -23.06 -21.71
N GLY A 175 4.96 -24.13 -21.94
CA GLY A 175 5.73 -24.32 -23.18
C GLY A 175 7.06 -23.55 -23.24
N LEU A 176 7.56 -23.06 -22.10
CA LEU A 176 8.88 -22.43 -22.00
C LEU A 176 9.96 -23.46 -21.64
N ASP A 177 11.22 -23.18 -21.98
CA ASP A 177 12.36 -24.03 -21.62
C ASP A 177 12.62 -23.97 -20.09
N PRO A 178 12.37 -25.07 -19.34
CA PRO A 178 12.55 -25.10 -17.88
C PRO A 178 14.01 -24.95 -17.45
N VAL A 179 14.98 -25.39 -18.26
CA VAL A 179 16.41 -25.29 -17.94
C VAL A 179 16.87 -23.84 -18.13
N ALA A 180 16.43 -23.19 -19.19
CA ALA A 180 16.72 -21.78 -19.45
C ALA A 180 16.07 -20.90 -18.36
N LEU A 181 14.81 -21.17 -17.96
CA LEU A 181 14.15 -20.45 -16.87
C LEU A 181 14.93 -20.60 -15.56
N GLN A 182 15.27 -21.84 -15.16
CA GLN A 182 16.02 -22.06 -13.92
C GLN A 182 17.37 -21.34 -13.92
N SER A 183 18.10 -21.40 -15.04
CA SER A 183 19.38 -20.69 -15.19
C SER A 183 19.23 -19.18 -15.08
N CYS A 184 18.13 -18.61 -15.61
CA CYS A 184 17.80 -17.21 -15.48
C CYS A 184 17.52 -16.85 -14.01
N VAL A 185 16.67 -17.60 -13.33
CA VAL A 185 16.33 -17.39 -11.90
C VAL A 185 17.56 -17.49 -11.00
N ASP A 186 18.43 -18.47 -11.26
CA ASP A 186 19.66 -18.67 -10.48
C ASP A 186 20.66 -17.53 -10.67
N SER A 187 20.62 -16.87 -11.84
CA SER A 187 21.48 -15.71 -12.12
C SER A 187 21.12 -14.46 -11.31
N GLY A 188 19.89 -14.35 -10.83
CA GLY A 188 19.39 -13.18 -10.11
C GLY A 188 19.33 -11.90 -10.93
N ARG A 189 19.36 -11.99 -12.28
CA ARG A 189 19.44 -10.80 -13.16
C ARG A 189 18.24 -9.88 -13.07
N TYR A 190 17.10 -10.36 -12.59
CA TYR A 190 15.88 -9.58 -12.41
C TYR A 190 15.63 -9.10 -10.98
N THR A 191 16.53 -9.40 -10.03
CA THR A 191 16.40 -8.95 -8.64
C THR A 191 16.26 -7.43 -8.53
N GLU A 192 17.05 -6.68 -9.33
CA GLU A 192 17.01 -5.21 -9.30
C GLU A 192 15.69 -4.66 -9.87
N LYS A 193 15.15 -5.25 -10.97
CA LYS A 193 13.84 -4.86 -11.51
C LYS A 193 12.72 -5.07 -10.50
N VAL A 194 12.67 -6.24 -9.89
CA VAL A 194 11.69 -6.58 -8.86
C VAL A 194 11.79 -5.63 -7.65
N GLN A 195 13.02 -5.35 -7.20
CA GLN A 195 13.25 -4.42 -6.08
C GLN A 195 12.86 -2.98 -6.44
N SER A 196 13.16 -2.54 -7.66
CA SER A 196 12.80 -1.19 -8.11
C SER A 196 11.28 -0.97 -8.11
N GLN A 197 10.50 -1.95 -8.58
CA GLN A 197 9.03 -1.88 -8.55
C GLN A 197 8.47 -1.91 -7.13
N PHE A 198 9.09 -2.67 -6.23
CA PHE A 198 8.76 -2.63 -4.81
C PHE A 198 9.02 -1.23 -4.21
N ASP A 199 10.20 -0.65 -4.48
CA ASP A 199 10.58 0.65 -3.91
C ASP A 199 9.69 1.79 -4.45
N GLU A 200 9.30 1.75 -5.74
CA GLU A 200 8.44 2.77 -6.34
C GLU A 200 7.02 2.77 -5.73
N VAL A 201 6.42 1.60 -5.50
CA VAL A 201 5.10 1.53 -4.88
C VAL A 201 5.13 1.93 -3.40
N ILE A 202 6.20 1.60 -2.67
CA ILE A 202 6.40 2.07 -1.29
C ILE A 202 6.53 3.60 -1.25
N ALA A 203 7.32 4.20 -2.15
CA ALA A 203 7.47 5.64 -2.27
C ALA A 203 6.14 6.33 -2.60
N ALA A 204 5.30 5.71 -3.42
CA ALA A 204 3.97 6.18 -3.76
C ALA A 204 2.93 6.00 -2.63
N GLY A 205 3.28 5.30 -1.55
CA GLY A 205 2.44 5.10 -0.37
C GLY A 205 1.71 3.76 -0.31
N GLY A 206 2.01 2.81 -1.20
CA GLY A 206 1.52 1.43 -1.14
C GLY A 206 1.97 0.73 0.14
N ARG A 207 1.07 -0.01 0.81
CA ARG A 207 1.32 -0.62 2.12
C ARG A 207 0.97 -2.10 2.19
N GLY A 208 0.39 -2.64 1.14
CA GLY A 208 -0.05 -4.03 1.07
C GLY A 208 -0.46 -4.40 -0.34
N THR A 209 -0.70 -5.67 -0.58
CA THR A 209 -1.05 -6.22 -1.90
C THR A 209 -2.45 -6.84 -1.91
N PRO A 210 -3.16 -6.74 -3.05
CA PRO A 210 -2.78 -5.97 -4.23
C PRO A 210 -2.88 -4.47 -3.98
N HIS A 211 -2.04 -3.65 -4.63
CA HIS A 211 -2.15 -2.20 -4.68
C HIS A 211 -2.32 -1.79 -6.14
N ASN A 212 -3.41 -1.10 -6.44
CA ASN A 212 -3.73 -0.75 -7.81
C ASN A 212 -3.65 0.76 -8.01
N VAL A 213 -3.24 1.17 -9.19
CA VAL A 213 -3.28 2.55 -9.64
C VAL A 213 -3.96 2.61 -11.00
N ILE A 214 -5.06 3.35 -11.08
CA ILE A 214 -5.75 3.57 -12.36
C ILE A 214 -5.18 4.81 -13.03
N PHE A 215 -4.83 4.68 -14.28
CA PHE A 215 -4.42 5.77 -15.16
C PHE A 215 -5.52 6.09 -16.16
N VAL A 216 -5.79 7.40 -16.36
CA VAL A 216 -6.60 7.95 -17.43
C VAL A 216 -5.83 9.14 -18.01
N GLY A 217 -5.19 8.93 -19.16
CA GLY A 217 -4.21 9.88 -19.67
C GLY A 217 -3.07 10.11 -18.67
N ASP A 218 -2.80 11.38 -18.30
CA ASP A 218 -1.76 11.75 -17.34
C ASP A 218 -2.24 11.72 -15.88
N GLN A 219 -3.53 11.45 -15.64
CA GLN A 219 -4.09 11.37 -14.31
C GLN A 219 -3.93 9.96 -13.74
N GLN A 220 -3.68 9.86 -12.42
CA GLN A 220 -3.65 8.58 -11.74
C GLN A 220 -4.34 8.67 -10.37
N ALA A 221 -4.99 7.59 -9.95
CA ALA A 221 -5.56 7.44 -8.62
C ALA A 221 -5.34 6.03 -8.09
N PRO A 222 -4.93 5.88 -6.82
CA PRO A 222 -4.77 4.58 -6.19
C PRO A 222 -6.12 3.95 -5.84
N ILE A 223 -6.17 2.62 -5.92
CA ILE A 223 -7.22 1.76 -5.39
C ILE A 223 -6.55 0.70 -4.53
N GLU A 224 -6.75 0.77 -3.22
CA GLU A 224 -6.10 -0.15 -2.29
C GLU A 224 -6.87 -1.47 -2.19
N GLY A 225 -6.11 -2.57 -2.15
CA GLY A 225 -6.64 -3.90 -1.91
C GLY A 225 -7.40 -4.52 -3.08
N SER A 226 -7.81 -5.76 -2.89
CA SER A 226 -8.66 -6.50 -3.81
C SER A 226 -10.07 -5.90 -3.80
N GLN A 227 -10.54 -5.48 -4.97
CA GLN A 227 -11.88 -4.93 -5.13
C GLN A 227 -12.84 -5.97 -5.72
N PRO A 228 -14.10 -6.02 -5.26
CA PRO A 228 -15.11 -6.84 -5.93
C PRO A 228 -15.30 -6.40 -7.37
N ILE A 229 -15.58 -7.36 -8.26
CA ILE A 229 -15.75 -7.10 -9.70
C ILE A 229 -16.77 -5.99 -9.99
N GLU A 230 -17.88 -5.96 -9.24
CA GLU A 230 -18.91 -4.93 -9.40
C GLU A 230 -18.42 -3.51 -9.03
N ALA A 231 -17.46 -3.40 -8.11
CA ALA A 231 -16.84 -2.13 -7.80
C ALA A 231 -15.93 -1.69 -8.96
N MET A 232 -15.12 -2.60 -9.50
CA MET A 232 -14.27 -2.33 -10.67
C MET A 232 -15.09 -1.92 -11.90
N ARG A 233 -16.20 -2.63 -12.20
CA ARG A 233 -17.11 -2.28 -13.29
C ARG A 233 -17.63 -0.85 -13.13
N ARG A 234 -18.14 -0.48 -11.94
CA ARG A 234 -18.63 0.89 -11.68
C ARG A 234 -17.57 1.96 -11.88
N VAL A 235 -16.35 1.72 -11.42
CA VAL A 235 -15.23 2.67 -11.64
C VAL A 235 -14.96 2.84 -13.12
N ILE A 236 -14.81 1.74 -13.87
CA ILE A 236 -14.52 1.74 -15.30
C ILE A 236 -15.65 2.43 -16.07
N GLU A 237 -16.92 2.08 -15.83
CA GLU A 237 -18.06 2.68 -16.49
C GLU A 237 -18.17 4.19 -16.20
N THR A 238 -17.88 4.62 -14.96
CA THR A 238 -17.84 6.03 -14.62
C THR A 238 -16.77 6.75 -15.43
N LEU A 239 -15.54 6.23 -15.47
CA LEU A 239 -14.43 6.82 -16.20
C LEU A 239 -14.66 6.86 -17.73
N LEU A 240 -15.29 5.83 -18.29
CA LEU A 240 -15.62 5.79 -19.72
C LEU A 240 -16.73 6.77 -20.10
N ASN A 241 -17.69 7.03 -19.19
CA ASN A 241 -18.81 7.95 -19.43
C ASN A 241 -18.46 9.41 -19.16
N ASP A 242 -17.42 9.66 -18.33
CA ASP A 242 -17.01 11.02 -17.91
C ASP A 242 -16.06 11.67 -18.93
N SER A 243 -16.39 11.52 -20.22
CA SER A 243 -15.56 11.96 -21.36
C SER A 243 -15.26 13.48 -21.40
N GLY A 244 -15.48 14.22 -20.30
CA GLY A 244 -15.32 15.68 -20.23
C GLY A 244 -14.68 16.23 -18.94
N ASP A 245 -14.64 15.48 -17.84
CA ASP A 245 -13.99 15.91 -16.60
C ASP A 245 -13.07 14.81 -16.08
N THR A 246 -11.76 15.05 -16.19
CA THR A 246 -10.68 14.08 -15.95
C THR A 246 -10.37 13.85 -14.47
N THR A 247 -11.33 13.94 -13.57
CA THR A 247 -11.11 13.61 -12.15
C THR A 247 -11.43 12.15 -11.87
N VAL A 248 -10.39 11.36 -11.64
CA VAL A 248 -10.56 9.95 -11.21
C VAL A 248 -11.26 9.93 -9.84
N PRO A 249 -12.44 9.27 -9.71
CA PRO A 249 -13.14 9.23 -8.43
C PRO A 249 -12.32 8.48 -7.37
N VAL A 250 -12.14 9.11 -6.20
CA VAL A 250 -11.53 8.44 -5.04
C VAL A 250 -12.52 7.38 -4.53
N VAL A 251 -12.15 6.12 -4.59
CA VAL A 251 -12.93 5.02 -4.00
C VAL A 251 -12.75 5.08 -2.49
N PRO A 252 -13.81 5.34 -1.69
CA PRO A 252 -13.69 5.34 -0.22
C PRO A 252 -13.40 3.91 0.28
N ASN A 253 -12.48 3.82 1.23
CA ASN A 253 -12.15 2.58 1.97
C ASN A 253 -13.35 2.04 2.75
#